data_35f0d5d8e1d41de09fc01181d1b74de4
#
_entry.id   35f0d5d8e1d41de09fc01181d1b74de4
#
_cell.length_a   1.000
_cell.length_b   1.000
_cell.length_c   1.000
_cell.angle_alpha   90.00
_cell.angle_beta   90.00
_cell.angle_gamma   90.00
#
_symmetry.space_group_name_H-M   'P 1'
#
loop_
_entity.id
_entity.type
_entity.pdbx_description
1 polymer ?
#
loop_
_entity_poly.entity_id
_entity_poly.type
_entity_poly.pdbx_seq_one_letter_code
_entity_poly.pdbx_strand_id
1 'polypeptide(L)'
;VDAIDSARGNAKVIAEDLGVVVPEVQKLVKKSGYPGMKILQFGFDGNAENEHAPHNHEKNYVVYIGTHDNDTLKGYIENASKDNLTFMMKYLGAANEQEIPEKMMQVLYMSPADTVIVQMQDLLGKDNEARMNLPSTIGTNWRWRMKKDEFTDEIRDRLRELTRVYGRNAVKQYFCKEDIMLTEICKKKYNKT
;
A
#
# COMPACT_ATOMS: atom_id res chain seq x y z
N VAL A 1 -24.30 3.23 6.89
CA VAL A 1 -23.71 1.93 7.21
C VAL A 1 -24.72 0.84 6.95
N ASP A 2 -25.85 0.79 7.65
CA ASP A 2 -26.84 -0.30 7.59
C ASP A 2 -27.36 -0.60 6.17
N ALA A 3 -27.60 0.45 5.36
CA ALA A 3 -28.00 0.29 3.96
C ALA A 3 -26.91 -0.37 3.11
N ILE A 4 -25.64 -0.01 3.34
CA ILE A 4 -24.49 -0.64 2.66
C ILE A 4 -24.38 -2.10 3.09
N ASP A 5 -24.47 -2.38 4.39
CA ASP A 5 -24.39 -3.74 4.91
C ASP A 5 -25.50 -4.63 4.39
N SER A 6 -26.70 -4.09 4.27
CA SER A 6 -27.86 -4.82 3.70
C SER A 6 -27.68 -5.13 2.20
N ALA A 7 -26.99 -4.27 1.47
CA ALA A 7 -26.84 -4.39 0.01
C ALA A 7 -25.58 -5.18 -0.41
N ARG A 8 -24.50 -5.13 0.38
CA ARG A 8 -23.20 -5.70 -0.01
C ARG A 8 -23.12 -7.23 0.03
N GLY A 9 -24.03 -7.90 0.72
CA GLY A 9 -23.94 -9.34 0.97
C GLY A 9 -22.60 -9.70 1.64
N ASN A 10 -21.83 -10.59 1.02
CA ASN A 10 -20.52 -11.03 1.53
C ASN A 10 -19.33 -10.17 1.06
N ALA A 11 -19.56 -9.10 0.29
CA ALA A 11 -18.47 -8.24 -0.18
C ALA A 11 -17.78 -7.54 1.00
N LYS A 12 -16.44 -7.50 0.95
CA LYS A 12 -15.65 -6.74 1.91
C LYS A 12 -15.61 -5.27 1.48
N VAL A 13 -15.68 -4.37 2.45
CA VAL A 13 -15.64 -2.91 2.24
C VAL A 13 -14.40 -2.36 2.95
N ILE A 14 -13.69 -1.47 2.29
CA ILE A 14 -12.63 -0.66 2.87
C ILE A 14 -13.15 0.77 2.88
N ALA A 15 -13.06 1.44 4.02
CA ALA A 15 -13.42 2.84 4.14
C ALA A 15 -12.20 3.69 3.78
N GLU A 16 -12.32 4.51 2.74
CA GLU A 16 -11.34 5.55 2.48
C GLU A 16 -11.60 6.72 3.42
N ASP A 17 -10.74 6.87 4.42
CA ASP A 17 -10.76 7.90 5.47
C ASP A 17 -9.53 8.82 5.35
N LEU A 18 -9.15 9.14 4.13
CA LEU A 18 -8.01 10.00 3.81
C LEU A 18 -8.44 11.48 3.63
N GLY A 19 -7.51 12.40 3.84
CA GLY A 19 -7.72 13.83 3.66
C GLY A 19 -8.16 14.55 4.94
N VAL A 20 -8.97 15.61 4.82
CA VAL A 20 -9.45 16.39 5.97
C VAL A 20 -10.60 15.65 6.63
N VAL A 21 -10.28 14.82 7.60
CA VAL A 21 -11.25 13.97 8.29
C VAL A 21 -11.77 14.69 9.54
N VAL A 22 -13.06 15.02 9.55
CA VAL A 22 -13.73 15.58 10.73
C VAL A 22 -14.08 14.48 11.74
N PRO A 23 -14.20 14.79 13.06
CA PRO A 23 -14.45 13.79 14.10
C PRO A 23 -15.68 12.90 13.86
N GLU A 24 -16.68 13.43 13.18
CA GLU A 24 -17.92 12.71 12.84
C GLU A 24 -17.65 11.59 11.83
N VAL A 25 -16.76 11.81 10.86
CA VAL A 25 -16.35 10.80 9.88
C VAL A 25 -15.54 9.70 10.56
N GLN A 26 -14.61 10.04 11.44
CA GLN A 26 -13.86 9.04 12.23
C GLN A 26 -14.79 8.16 13.07
N LYS A 27 -15.78 8.78 13.74
CA LYS A 27 -16.80 8.04 14.49
C LYS A 27 -17.62 7.11 13.58
N LEU A 28 -17.96 7.58 12.39
CA LEU A 28 -18.72 6.78 11.41
C LEU A 28 -17.90 5.57 10.93
N VAL A 29 -16.65 5.77 10.56
CA VAL A 29 -15.75 4.67 10.15
C VAL A 29 -15.59 3.67 11.28
N LYS A 30 -15.32 4.13 12.51
CA LYS A 30 -15.23 3.25 13.68
C LYS A 30 -16.52 2.48 13.95
N LYS A 31 -17.69 3.14 13.83
CA LYS A 31 -18.99 2.51 13.99
C LYS A 31 -19.31 1.48 12.91
N SER A 32 -18.83 1.69 11.68
CA SER A 32 -19.05 0.75 10.58
C SER A 32 -18.31 -0.58 10.78
N GLY A 33 -17.20 -0.59 11.52
CA GLY A 33 -16.31 -1.73 11.63
C GLY A 33 -15.51 -2.01 10.35
N TYR A 34 -15.64 -1.17 9.32
CA TYR A 34 -14.84 -1.30 8.10
C TYR A 34 -13.39 -0.92 8.36
N PRO A 35 -12.41 -1.62 7.78
CA PRO A 35 -11.03 -1.17 7.86
C PRO A 35 -10.88 0.18 7.16
N GLY A 36 -10.21 1.10 7.84
CA GLY A 36 -9.72 2.36 7.27
C GLY A 36 -8.40 2.19 6.53
N MET A 37 -7.82 3.29 6.08
CA MET A 37 -6.59 3.30 5.30
C MET A 37 -5.47 4.05 6.01
N LYS A 38 -4.24 3.55 5.90
CA LYS A 38 -3.03 4.25 6.34
C LYS A 38 -2.00 4.30 5.22
N ILE A 39 -1.41 5.47 5.02
CA ILE A 39 -0.50 5.76 3.91
C ILE A 39 0.86 6.15 4.48
N LEU A 40 1.90 5.35 4.24
CA LEU A 40 3.23 5.61 4.81
C LEU A 40 3.80 6.96 4.37
N GLN A 41 3.56 7.38 3.13
CA GLN A 41 4.03 8.68 2.64
C GLN A 41 3.53 9.86 3.48
N PHE A 42 2.42 9.71 4.20
CA PHE A 42 1.90 10.75 5.10
C PHE A 42 2.45 10.67 6.52
N GLY A 43 3.17 9.60 6.87
CA GLY A 43 3.62 9.30 8.23
C GLY A 43 4.99 9.86 8.61
N PHE A 44 5.68 10.57 7.71
CA PHE A 44 7.07 11.04 7.94
C PHE A 44 7.17 12.56 8.06
N ASP A 45 6.23 13.18 8.75
CA ASP A 45 6.19 14.63 9.01
C ASP A 45 6.91 15.04 10.31
N GLY A 46 7.47 14.09 11.04
CA GLY A 46 8.13 14.32 12.33
C GLY A 46 7.20 14.37 13.53
N ASN A 47 5.89 14.28 13.35
CA ASN A 47 4.91 14.21 14.43
C ASN A 47 4.77 12.75 14.93
N ALA A 48 5.13 12.49 16.17
CA ALA A 48 5.03 11.16 16.78
C ALA A 48 3.58 10.66 16.94
N GLU A 49 2.60 11.55 16.97
CA GLU A 49 1.17 11.20 17.08
C GLU A 49 0.49 11.06 15.71
N ASN A 50 1.24 11.20 14.61
CA ASN A 50 0.68 11.04 13.27
C ASN A 50 0.10 9.63 13.09
N GLU A 51 -1.18 9.55 12.78
CA GLU A 51 -1.90 8.28 12.61
C GLU A 51 -1.41 7.41 11.43
N HIS A 52 -0.70 8.01 10.48
CA HIS A 52 -0.08 7.31 9.36
C HIS A 52 1.34 6.81 9.68
N ALA A 53 1.91 7.24 10.81
CA ALA A 53 3.21 6.74 11.25
C ALA A 53 3.12 5.25 11.61
N PRO A 54 4.06 4.40 11.16
CA PRO A 54 3.96 2.94 11.33
C PRO A 54 3.74 2.46 12.77
N HIS A 55 4.30 3.17 13.76
CA HIS A 55 4.16 2.80 15.17
C HIS A 55 2.75 3.08 15.75
N ASN A 56 1.92 3.85 15.04
CA ASN A 56 0.54 4.16 15.42
C ASN A 56 -0.49 3.31 14.65
N HIS A 57 -0.06 2.39 13.80
CA HIS A 57 -0.99 1.54 13.07
C HIS A 57 -1.72 0.56 14.01
N GLU A 58 -2.99 0.31 13.72
CA GLU A 58 -3.84 -0.67 14.40
C GLU A 58 -4.23 -1.80 13.46
N LYS A 59 -4.84 -2.87 13.99
CA LYS A 59 -5.18 -4.06 13.19
C LYS A 59 -6.17 -3.81 12.08
N ASN A 60 -7.30 -3.18 12.39
CA ASN A 60 -8.40 -3.01 11.44
C ASN A 60 -8.13 -1.91 10.40
N TYR A 61 -6.97 -2.01 9.73
CA TYR A 61 -6.57 -1.08 8.67
C TYR A 61 -6.01 -1.82 7.46
N VAL A 62 -6.10 -1.14 6.31
CA VAL A 62 -5.35 -1.46 5.11
C VAL A 62 -4.22 -0.43 4.98
N VAL A 63 -2.97 -0.90 4.93
CA VAL A 63 -1.81 -0.01 4.85
C VAL A 63 -1.17 -0.07 3.47
N TYR A 64 -0.72 1.08 3.02
CA TYR A 64 -0.08 1.31 1.72
C TYR A 64 1.21 2.11 1.92
N ILE A 65 2.16 2.01 0.99
CA ILE A 65 3.21 3.02 0.85
C ILE A 65 2.59 4.31 0.33
N GLY A 66 1.92 4.24 -0.79
CA GLY A 66 1.10 5.26 -1.41
C GLY A 66 -0.06 4.61 -2.16
N THR A 67 -1.12 5.36 -2.45
CA THR A 67 -2.22 4.96 -3.30
C THR A 67 -1.99 5.40 -4.75
N HIS A 68 -2.96 5.13 -5.62
CA HIS A 68 -2.93 5.61 -7.00
C HIS A 68 -2.86 7.15 -7.11
N ASP A 69 -3.27 7.88 -6.08
CA ASP A 69 -3.27 9.35 -6.02
C ASP A 69 -1.96 9.95 -5.51
N ASN A 70 -1.08 9.11 -4.95
CA ASN A 70 0.21 9.53 -4.42
C ASN A 70 1.31 9.43 -5.49
N ASP A 71 2.44 10.03 -5.20
CA ASP A 71 3.69 9.74 -5.93
C ASP A 71 4.04 8.26 -5.84
N THR A 72 4.75 7.73 -6.82
CA THR A 72 5.44 6.46 -6.63
C THR A 72 6.45 6.61 -5.49
N LEU A 73 6.84 5.50 -4.86
CA LEU A 73 7.83 5.55 -3.76
C LEU A 73 9.12 6.25 -4.18
N LYS A 74 9.63 5.95 -5.38
CA LYS A 74 10.82 6.62 -5.93
C LYS A 74 10.58 8.11 -6.11
N GLY A 75 9.48 8.49 -6.75
CA GLY A 75 9.13 9.91 -6.94
C GLY A 75 8.92 10.65 -5.62
N TYR A 76 8.34 10.01 -4.61
CA TYR A 76 8.19 10.57 -3.26
C TYR A 76 9.54 10.89 -2.63
N ILE A 77 10.52 9.97 -2.71
CA ILE A 77 11.86 10.17 -2.18
C ILE A 77 12.59 11.28 -2.95
N GLU A 78 12.51 11.28 -4.28
CA GLU A 78 13.13 12.31 -5.13
C GLU A 78 12.59 13.72 -4.88
N ASN A 79 11.31 13.85 -4.51
CA ASN A 79 10.65 15.12 -4.21
C ASN A 79 10.71 15.51 -2.74
N ALA A 80 11.20 14.64 -1.86
CA ALA A 80 11.25 14.91 -0.43
C ALA A 80 12.27 16.00 -0.08
N SER A 81 11.95 16.83 0.92
CA SER A 81 12.92 17.78 1.48
C SER A 81 14.06 17.04 2.19
N LYS A 82 15.21 17.72 2.34
CA LYS A 82 16.35 17.16 3.08
C LYS A 82 15.99 16.80 4.52
N ASP A 83 15.14 17.59 5.16
CA ASP A 83 14.70 17.35 6.54
C ASP A 83 13.83 16.08 6.61
N ASN A 84 12.91 15.90 5.65
CA ASN A 84 12.09 14.69 5.58
C ASN A 84 12.95 13.46 5.28
N LEU A 85 13.91 13.55 4.37
CA LEU A 85 14.84 12.44 4.08
C LEU A 85 15.64 12.06 5.33
N THR A 86 16.18 13.06 6.04
CA THR A 86 16.91 12.84 7.29
C THR A 86 16.03 12.17 8.36
N PHE A 87 14.78 12.63 8.49
CA PHE A 87 13.82 12.03 9.40
C PHE A 87 13.49 10.59 9.00
N MET A 88 13.19 10.34 7.72
CA MET A 88 12.93 8.99 7.20
C MET A 88 14.09 8.05 7.46
N MET A 89 15.34 8.45 7.14
CA MET A 89 16.51 7.62 7.40
C MET A 89 16.64 7.25 8.87
N LYS A 90 16.48 8.25 9.76
CA LYS A 90 16.53 8.01 11.21
C LYS A 90 15.42 7.08 11.69
N TYR A 91 14.19 7.32 11.24
CA TYR A 91 13.02 6.53 11.64
C TYR A 91 13.13 5.08 11.16
N LEU A 92 13.55 4.89 9.92
CA LEU A 92 13.64 3.60 9.25
C LEU A 92 14.93 2.83 9.59
N GLY A 93 15.92 3.48 10.21
CA GLY A 93 17.25 2.89 10.41
C GLY A 93 18.00 2.67 9.09
N ALA A 94 17.79 3.55 8.11
CA ALA A 94 18.50 3.52 6.83
C ALA A 94 19.85 4.27 6.94
N ALA A 95 20.91 3.68 6.42
CA ALA A 95 22.24 4.28 6.42
C ALA A 95 22.41 5.38 5.35
N ASN A 96 21.61 5.32 4.30
CA ASN A 96 21.60 6.26 3.18
C ASN A 96 20.21 6.25 2.49
N GLU A 97 19.99 7.19 1.57
CA GLU A 97 18.73 7.34 0.86
C GLU A 97 18.37 6.12 -0.01
N GLN A 98 19.38 5.43 -0.55
CA GLN A 98 19.20 4.25 -1.40
C GLN A 98 18.56 3.07 -0.65
N GLU A 99 18.69 3.04 0.67
CA GLU A 99 18.08 2.01 1.50
C GLU A 99 16.60 2.31 1.85
N ILE A 100 16.16 3.57 1.71
CA ILE A 100 14.80 3.97 2.10
C ILE A 100 13.71 3.09 1.46
N PRO A 101 13.72 2.80 0.14
CA PRO A 101 12.67 1.98 -0.46
C PRO A 101 12.54 0.60 0.18
N GLU A 102 13.66 -0.06 0.43
CA GLU A 102 13.67 -1.39 1.07
C GLU A 102 13.17 -1.32 2.50
N LYS A 103 13.63 -0.33 3.26
CA LYS A 103 13.21 -0.12 4.65
C LYS A 103 11.73 0.24 4.76
N MET A 104 11.21 1.06 3.87
CA MET A 104 9.78 1.36 3.81
C MET A 104 8.94 0.11 3.52
N MET A 105 9.40 -0.75 2.62
CA MET A 105 8.76 -2.03 2.35
C MET A 105 8.75 -2.94 3.59
N GLN A 106 9.89 -3.03 4.30
CA GLN A 106 10.00 -3.81 5.54
C GLN A 106 9.02 -3.29 6.61
N VAL A 107 9.01 -1.98 6.86
CA VAL A 107 8.13 -1.36 7.84
C VAL A 107 6.66 -1.53 7.47
N LEU A 108 6.30 -1.43 6.20
CA LEU A 108 4.95 -1.71 5.73
C LEU A 108 4.52 -3.14 6.09
N TYR A 109 5.37 -4.13 5.85
CA TYR A 109 5.10 -5.53 6.18
C TYR A 109 5.13 -5.82 7.69
N MET A 110 5.89 -5.04 8.47
CA MET A 110 5.91 -5.12 9.95
C MET A 110 4.65 -4.54 10.59
N SER A 111 3.88 -3.72 9.87
CA SER A 111 2.67 -3.09 10.42
C SER A 111 1.74 -4.11 11.08
N PRO A 112 1.10 -3.79 12.22
CA PRO A 112 0.08 -4.64 12.82
C PRO A 112 -1.22 -4.71 12.01
N ALA A 113 -1.39 -3.86 11.01
CA ALA A 113 -2.58 -3.83 10.16
C ALA A 113 -2.85 -5.16 9.47
N ASP A 114 -4.12 -5.54 9.36
CA ASP A 114 -4.52 -6.85 8.81
C ASP A 114 -4.20 -6.99 7.32
N THR A 115 -4.18 -5.89 6.58
CA THR A 115 -3.95 -5.92 5.12
C THR A 115 -2.84 -4.96 4.71
N VAL A 116 -1.96 -5.44 3.87
CA VAL A 116 -0.90 -4.66 3.20
C VAL A 116 -1.15 -4.68 1.70
N ILE A 117 -1.14 -3.51 1.08
CA ILE A 117 -1.21 -3.37 -0.37
C ILE A 117 0.01 -2.60 -0.86
N VAL A 118 0.69 -3.15 -1.87
CA VAL A 118 1.87 -2.54 -2.50
C VAL A 118 1.57 -2.26 -3.95
N GLN A 119 1.90 -1.05 -4.40
CA GLN A 119 1.78 -0.70 -5.81
C GLN A 119 2.85 -1.42 -6.64
N MET A 120 2.49 -1.86 -7.82
CA MET A 120 3.43 -2.49 -8.74
C MET A 120 4.55 -1.53 -9.16
N GLN A 121 4.24 -0.24 -9.27
CA GLN A 121 5.23 0.79 -9.59
C GLN A 121 6.37 0.83 -8.55
N ASP A 122 6.02 0.69 -7.27
CA ASP A 122 6.99 0.71 -6.17
C ASP A 122 7.88 -0.55 -6.19
N LEU A 123 7.29 -1.71 -6.46
CA LEU A 123 8.03 -2.96 -6.63
C LEU A 123 9.00 -2.91 -7.81
N LEU A 124 8.63 -2.22 -8.87
CA LEU A 124 9.44 -2.05 -10.08
C LEU A 124 10.42 -0.87 -9.99
N GLY A 125 10.43 -0.12 -8.88
CA GLY A 125 11.28 1.06 -8.71
C GLY A 125 11.02 2.17 -9.73
N LYS A 126 9.77 2.30 -10.20
CA LYS A 126 9.38 3.33 -11.18
C LYS A 126 9.28 4.70 -10.52
N ASP A 127 9.66 5.72 -11.26
CA ASP A 127 9.47 7.13 -10.91
C ASP A 127 8.04 7.62 -11.20
N ASN A 128 7.81 8.93 -11.04
CA ASN A 128 6.50 9.55 -11.21
C ASN A 128 5.95 9.54 -12.65
N GLU A 129 6.73 9.15 -13.65
CA GLU A 129 6.17 8.89 -14.99
C GLU A 129 5.19 7.70 -14.97
N ALA A 130 5.39 6.78 -14.01
CA ALA A 130 4.49 5.65 -13.78
C ALA A 130 3.35 5.93 -12.80
N ARG A 131 3.24 7.14 -12.23
CA ARG A 131 2.15 7.53 -11.34
C ARG A 131 0.81 7.31 -12.03
N MET A 132 -0.15 6.73 -11.31
CA MET A 132 -1.42 6.35 -11.89
C MET A 132 -2.35 7.55 -12.04
N ASN A 133 -2.45 8.38 -11.02
CA ASN A 133 -3.35 9.52 -11.00
C ASN A 133 -2.72 10.73 -10.31
N LEU A 134 -2.88 11.90 -10.91
CA LEU A 134 -2.59 13.18 -10.30
C LEU A 134 -3.92 13.90 -10.04
N PRO A 135 -4.38 13.99 -8.80
CA PRO A 135 -5.66 14.63 -8.47
C PRO A 135 -5.79 16.04 -9.07
N SER A 136 -7.03 16.41 -9.41
CA SER A 136 -7.36 17.71 -10.01
C SER A 136 -6.75 17.95 -11.40
N THR A 137 -6.29 16.91 -12.09
CA THR A 137 -5.79 17.00 -13.47
C THR A 137 -6.58 16.09 -14.41
N ILE A 138 -6.49 16.40 -15.72
CA ILE A 138 -7.06 15.59 -16.79
C ILE A 138 -5.98 15.26 -17.82
N GLY A 139 -6.20 14.19 -18.58
CA GLY A 139 -5.38 13.87 -19.77
C GLY A 139 -4.54 12.60 -19.63
N THR A 140 -3.53 12.56 -18.76
CA THR A 140 -2.56 11.45 -18.70
C THR A 140 -2.86 10.41 -17.62
N ASN A 141 -3.83 10.65 -16.74
CA ASN A 141 -4.18 9.77 -15.64
C ASN A 141 -4.68 8.39 -16.10
N TRP A 142 -4.45 7.35 -15.31
CA TRP A 142 -4.92 5.98 -15.51
C TRP A 142 -4.37 5.28 -16.75
N ARG A 143 -3.24 5.74 -17.30
CA ARG A 143 -2.66 5.22 -18.55
C ARG A 143 -1.51 4.24 -18.36
N TRP A 144 -0.78 4.34 -17.25
CA TRP A 144 0.36 3.46 -17.01
C TRP A 144 -0.07 1.98 -17.01
N ARG A 145 0.74 1.16 -17.62
CA ARG A 145 0.58 -0.31 -17.61
C ARG A 145 1.94 -0.95 -17.49
N MET A 146 2.01 -1.97 -16.62
CA MET A 146 3.18 -2.83 -16.49
C MET A 146 3.39 -3.61 -17.81
N LYS A 147 4.63 -3.70 -18.27
CA LYS A 147 4.99 -4.53 -19.42
C LYS A 147 5.04 -6.00 -19.04
N LYS A 148 4.89 -6.90 -20.02
CA LYS A 148 4.74 -8.34 -19.82
C LYS A 148 5.85 -8.97 -18.99
N ASP A 149 7.10 -8.56 -19.17
CA ASP A 149 8.28 -9.21 -18.56
C ASP A 149 8.85 -8.42 -17.37
N GLU A 150 8.16 -7.37 -16.89
CA GLU A 150 8.64 -6.56 -15.76
C GLU A 150 8.41 -7.23 -14.40
N PHE A 151 7.41 -8.11 -14.26
CA PHE A 151 7.21 -8.87 -13.01
C PHE A 151 8.06 -10.13 -13.03
N THR A 152 9.28 -10.00 -12.51
CA THR A 152 10.28 -11.07 -12.52
C THR A 152 10.11 -12.05 -11.36
N ASP A 153 10.80 -13.18 -11.46
CA ASP A 153 10.85 -14.17 -10.38
C ASP A 153 11.48 -13.60 -9.10
N GLU A 154 12.46 -12.69 -9.22
CA GLU A 154 13.09 -12.03 -8.08
C GLU A 154 12.08 -11.17 -7.29
N ILE A 155 11.21 -10.40 -7.98
CA ILE A 155 10.16 -9.61 -7.33
C ILE A 155 9.17 -10.53 -6.61
N ARG A 156 8.74 -11.60 -7.28
CA ARG A 156 7.86 -12.61 -6.68
C ARG A 156 8.47 -13.22 -5.42
N ASP A 157 9.72 -13.63 -5.49
CA ASP A 157 10.38 -14.32 -4.39
C ASP A 157 10.66 -13.37 -3.23
N ARG A 158 11.00 -12.11 -3.51
CA ARG A 158 11.10 -11.06 -2.49
C ARG A 158 9.77 -10.83 -1.75
N LEU A 159 8.66 -10.71 -2.47
CA LEU A 159 7.34 -10.56 -1.85
C LEU A 159 6.97 -11.79 -0.99
N ARG A 160 7.29 -12.99 -1.48
CA ARG A 160 7.09 -14.25 -0.74
C ARG A 160 7.91 -14.27 0.54
N GLU A 161 9.16 -13.83 0.48
CA GLU A 161 10.03 -13.76 1.64
C GLU A 161 9.50 -12.76 2.69
N LEU A 162 9.17 -11.53 2.29
CA LEU A 162 8.58 -10.53 3.18
C LEU A 162 7.31 -11.08 3.84
N THR A 163 6.43 -11.69 3.05
CA THR A 163 5.20 -12.31 3.56
C THR A 163 5.49 -13.38 4.60
N ARG A 164 6.52 -14.20 4.38
CA ARG A 164 6.93 -15.27 5.31
C ARG A 164 7.57 -14.72 6.58
N VAL A 165 8.53 -13.80 6.43
CA VAL A 165 9.31 -13.22 7.55
C VAL A 165 8.39 -12.50 8.52
N TYR A 166 7.43 -11.72 8.02
CA TYR A 166 6.51 -10.94 8.85
C TYR A 166 5.19 -11.66 9.16
N GLY A 167 5.13 -12.98 8.94
CA GLY A 167 4.01 -13.82 9.37
C GLY A 167 2.69 -13.55 8.63
N ARG A 168 2.73 -12.88 7.48
CA ARG A 168 1.54 -12.55 6.69
C ARG A 168 1.02 -13.72 5.85
N ASN A 169 1.60 -14.90 6.02
CA ASN A 169 1.12 -16.18 5.47
C ASN A 169 -0.10 -16.73 6.25
N ALA A 170 -0.65 -16.01 7.21
CA ALA A 170 -1.65 -16.50 8.15
C ALA A 170 -2.98 -16.96 7.52
N VAL A 171 -3.03 -17.08 6.20
CA VAL A 171 -4.18 -17.66 5.50
C VAL A 171 -3.98 -19.14 5.16
N LYS A 172 -3.20 -19.88 5.95
CA LYS A 172 -3.18 -21.35 5.83
C LYS A 172 -4.53 -22.01 6.13
N GLN A 173 -5.51 -21.28 6.66
CA GLN A 173 -6.82 -21.82 6.99
C GLN A 173 -7.95 -21.44 6.03
N TYR A 174 -7.74 -20.50 5.10
CA TYR A 174 -8.85 -20.00 4.25
C TYR A 174 -8.54 -19.91 2.75
N PHE A 175 -7.31 -20.18 2.32
CA PHE A 175 -7.01 -20.31 0.90
C PHE A 175 -6.88 -21.79 0.55
N CYS A 176 -7.96 -22.32 0.02
CA CYS A 176 -7.98 -23.56 -0.74
C CYS A 176 -6.93 -23.42 -1.87
N LYS A 177 -6.44 -24.56 -2.38
CA LYS A 177 -5.48 -24.66 -3.51
C LYS A 177 -5.81 -23.82 -4.76
N GLU A 178 -6.92 -23.10 -4.73
CA GLU A 178 -7.44 -22.25 -5.80
C GLU A 178 -6.88 -20.81 -5.78
N ASP A 179 -6.27 -20.35 -4.69
CA ASP A 179 -5.73 -18.98 -4.59
C ASP A 179 -4.33 -18.79 -5.20
N ILE A 180 -3.72 -19.89 -5.67
CA ILE A 180 -2.59 -19.83 -6.62
C ILE A 180 -3.09 -19.35 -8.01
N MET A 181 -4.39 -19.24 -8.20
CA MET A 181 -5.02 -18.83 -9.45
C MET A 181 -4.84 -17.36 -9.84
N LEU A 182 -4.45 -16.44 -8.96
CA LEU A 182 -4.17 -15.05 -9.41
C LEU A 182 -2.93 -14.98 -10.31
N THR A 183 -1.93 -15.83 -10.08
CA THR A 183 -0.78 -15.98 -11.00
C THR A 183 -1.16 -16.78 -12.26
N GLU A 184 -2.10 -17.70 -12.19
CA GLU A 184 -2.57 -18.44 -13.36
C GLU A 184 -3.63 -17.69 -14.18
N ILE A 185 -4.46 -16.85 -13.56
CA ILE A 185 -5.41 -15.96 -14.27
C ILE A 185 -4.65 -14.93 -15.09
N CYS A 186 -3.56 -14.36 -14.56
CA CYS A 186 -2.67 -13.53 -15.38
C CYS A 186 -2.04 -14.34 -16.53
N LYS A 187 -1.57 -15.56 -16.30
CA LYS A 187 -0.99 -16.40 -17.36
C LYS A 187 -2.02 -16.82 -18.42
N LYS A 188 -3.26 -17.14 -18.04
CA LYS A 188 -4.31 -17.57 -19.01
C LYS A 188 -4.93 -16.43 -19.80
N LYS A 189 -4.97 -15.20 -19.28
CA LYS A 189 -5.55 -14.06 -20.00
C LYS A 189 -4.61 -13.44 -21.03
N TYR A 190 -3.30 -13.67 -20.93
CA TYR A 190 -2.29 -13.11 -21.84
C TYR A 190 -1.68 -14.12 -22.83
N ASN A 191 -2.07 -15.41 -22.77
CA ASN A 191 -1.62 -16.41 -23.75
C ASN A 191 -2.62 -16.66 -24.89
N LYS A 192 -3.58 -15.73 -25.10
CA LYS A 192 -4.46 -15.74 -26.28
C LYS A 192 -4.30 -14.44 -27.07
N THR A 193 -3.18 -14.30 -27.73
CA THR A 193 -3.00 -13.60 -29.02
C THR A 193 -1.71 -14.10 -29.62
#